data_bed30dea90229247a797304385690230
#
_entry.id   bed30dea90229247a797304385690230
#
_cell.length_a   1.000
_cell.length_b   1.000
_cell.length_c   1.000
_cell.angle_alpha   90.00
_cell.angle_beta   90.00
_cell.angle_gamma   90.00
#
_symmetry.space_group_name_H-M   'P 1'
#
loop_
_entity.id
_entity.type
_entity.pdbx_description
1 polymer ?
#
loop_
_entity_poly.entity_id
_entity_poly.type
_entity_poly.pdbx_seq_one_letter_code
_entity_poly.pdbx_strand_id
1 'polypeptide(L)'
;MKKLAVLLVALVAVFGVAKADDDRPIAVSKLPAKAQTFLKQYFKTSEVALAKEDRDLFSSTYDVIFTDGGKVEFESNGEWKEVKCKNVPTAIVPKPIYSFLTKNYMKQGATIVKIERDKQGYDVKISTGMEFEFDTSYNLVDIDD
;
A
#
# COMPACT_ATOMS: atom_id res chain seq x y z
N MET A 1 12.79 -18.61 20.55
CA MET A 1 12.80 -18.68 19.10
C MET A 1 12.81 -17.32 18.46
N LYS A 2 11.81 -16.50 18.74
CA LYS A 2 11.76 -15.16 18.15
C LYS A 2 12.93 -14.28 18.57
N LYS A 3 13.41 -14.46 19.80
CA LYS A 3 14.56 -13.67 20.28
C LYS A 3 15.83 -13.99 19.54
N LEU A 4 16.02 -15.24 19.19
CA LEU A 4 17.19 -15.65 18.43
C LEU A 4 17.17 -15.08 17.02
N ALA A 5 16.00 -15.04 16.42
CA ALA A 5 15.85 -14.48 15.10
C ALA A 5 16.16 -12.98 15.09
N VAL A 6 15.73 -12.29 16.13
CA VAL A 6 16.02 -10.85 16.26
C VAL A 6 17.50 -10.60 16.40
N LEU A 7 18.17 -11.42 17.19
CA LEU A 7 19.60 -11.29 17.36
C LEU A 7 20.36 -11.50 16.06
N LEU A 8 19.90 -12.49 15.29
CA LEU A 8 20.53 -12.77 14.00
C LEU A 8 20.34 -11.64 13.01
N VAL A 9 19.14 -11.04 13.04
CA VAL A 9 18.87 -9.90 12.18
C VAL A 9 19.75 -8.71 12.53
N ALA A 10 19.97 -8.50 13.81
CA ALA A 10 20.83 -7.42 14.25
C ALA A 10 22.26 -7.60 13.73
N LEU A 11 22.74 -8.83 13.76
CA LEU A 11 24.07 -9.14 13.27
C LEU A 11 24.19 -8.91 11.76
N VAL A 12 23.17 -9.33 11.02
CA VAL A 12 23.15 -9.12 9.58
C VAL A 12 23.10 -7.64 9.26
N ALA A 13 22.39 -6.88 10.04
CA ALA A 13 22.31 -5.45 9.82
C ALA A 13 23.67 -4.78 9.88
N VAL A 14 24.54 -5.27 10.74
CA VAL A 14 25.89 -4.71 10.84
C VAL A 14 26.67 -4.90 9.54
N PHE A 15 26.51 -6.03 8.91
CA PHE A 15 27.22 -6.29 7.67
C PHE A 15 26.49 -5.76 6.45
N GLY A 16 25.18 -5.67 6.52
CA GLY A 16 24.39 -5.25 5.39
C GLY A 16 24.30 -3.78 5.16
N VAL A 17 24.77 -3.01 6.13
CA VAL A 17 24.62 -1.57 6.08
C VAL A 17 25.18 -0.95 4.83
N ALA A 18 26.28 -1.48 4.37
CA ALA A 18 26.99 -0.85 3.26
C ALA A 18 26.21 -0.87 1.97
N LYS A 19 25.26 -1.77 1.81
CA LYS A 19 24.62 -1.85 0.54
C LYS A 19 23.16 -2.13 0.53
N ALA A 20 22.59 -2.28 1.68
CA ALA A 20 21.21 -2.52 1.73
C ALA A 20 20.38 -1.36 1.35
N ASP A 21 20.99 -0.21 1.25
CA ASP A 21 20.22 0.92 1.29
C ASP A 21 19.82 1.42 -0.03
N ASP A 22 18.89 0.75 -0.63
CA ASP A 22 18.32 1.18 -1.87
C ASP A 22 17.12 2.10 -1.67
N ASP A 23 16.68 2.26 -0.42
CA ASP A 23 15.65 3.20 -0.04
C ASP A 23 16.21 4.59 0.08
N ARG A 24 15.68 5.54 -0.67
CA ARG A 24 16.14 6.92 -0.56
C ARG A 24 14.98 7.89 -0.57
N PRO A 25 15.01 8.90 0.29
CA PRO A 25 14.01 9.97 0.25
C PRO A 25 14.12 10.75 -1.05
N ILE A 26 12.97 11.12 -1.58
CA ILE A 26 12.90 11.95 -2.78
C ILE A 26 11.83 13.02 -2.58
N ALA A 27 11.90 14.08 -3.37
CA ALA A 27 10.83 15.06 -3.40
C ALA A 27 9.60 14.47 -4.11
N VAL A 28 8.42 14.93 -3.73
CA VAL A 28 7.18 14.50 -4.38
C VAL A 28 7.23 14.77 -5.87
N SER A 29 7.86 15.87 -6.28
CA SER A 29 8.01 16.23 -7.69
C SER A 29 8.87 15.26 -8.47
N LYS A 30 9.60 14.37 -7.80
CA LYS A 30 10.40 13.34 -8.46
C LYS A 30 9.67 12.02 -8.66
N LEU A 31 8.46 11.92 -8.14
CA LEU A 31 7.63 10.75 -8.40
C LEU A 31 7.21 10.72 -9.87
N PRO A 32 6.92 9.53 -10.41
CA PRO A 32 6.34 9.45 -11.75
C PRO A 32 5.08 10.31 -11.88
N ALA A 33 4.85 10.84 -13.07
CA ALA A 33 3.74 11.76 -13.30
C ALA A 33 2.38 11.16 -12.90
N LYS A 34 2.16 9.88 -13.17
CA LYS A 34 0.92 9.22 -12.80
C LYS A 34 0.73 9.17 -11.29
N ALA A 35 1.81 8.95 -10.54
CA ALA A 35 1.75 8.93 -9.10
C ALA A 35 1.40 10.32 -8.55
N GLN A 36 2.00 11.35 -9.11
CA GLN A 36 1.69 12.73 -8.70
C GLN A 36 0.22 13.08 -8.96
N THR A 37 -0.28 12.69 -10.12
CA THR A 37 -1.69 12.92 -10.47
C THR A 37 -2.62 12.20 -9.51
N PHE A 38 -2.30 10.94 -9.20
CA PHE A 38 -3.07 10.13 -8.26
C PHE A 38 -3.13 10.81 -6.88
N LEU A 39 -1.99 11.26 -6.39
CA LEU A 39 -1.94 11.91 -5.08
C LEU A 39 -2.77 13.18 -5.05
N LYS A 40 -2.69 13.99 -6.10
CA LYS A 40 -3.48 15.22 -6.17
C LYS A 40 -4.97 14.94 -6.23
N GLN A 41 -5.34 13.86 -6.89
CA GLN A 41 -6.76 13.53 -7.08
C GLN A 41 -7.40 12.99 -5.82
N TYR A 42 -6.69 12.18 -5.05
CA TYR A 42 -7.27 11.44 -3.93
C TYR A 42 -6.76 11.85 -2.55
N PHE A 43 -5.66 12.57 -2.48
CA PHE A 43 -5.04 12.92 -1.22
C PHE A 43 -4.59 14.37 -1.22
N LYS A 44 -4.27 14.89 -0.04
CA LYS A 44 -3.70 16.23 0.09
C LYS A 44 -2.18 16.12 0.11
N THR A 45 -1.51 16.70 -0.86
CA THR A 45 -0.05 16.61 -0.95
C THR A 45 0.63 17.33 0.21
N SER A 46 -0.04 18.29 0.84
CA SER A 46 0.51 18.98 2.01
C SER A 46 0.62 18.06 3.23
N GLU A 47 -0.03 16.91 3.20
CA GLU A 47 0.03 15.96 4.32
C GLU A 47 1.05 14.86 4.10
N VAL A 48 1.88 14.96 3.06
CA VAL A 48 2.95 14.00 2.83
C VAL A 48 4.09 14.28 3.82
N ALA A 49 4.43 13.27 4.60
CA ALA A 49 5.55 13.33 5.51
C ALA A 49 6.85 12.93 4.82
N LEU A 50 6.77 11.94 3.92
CA LEU A 50 7.95 11.39 3.29
C LEU A 50 7.56 10.71 1.99
N ALA A 51 8.32 10.97 0.93
CA ALA A 51 8.28 10.16 -0.28
C ALA A 51 9.65 9.52 -0.44
N LYS A 52 9.69 8.27 -0.85
CA LYS A 52 10.94 7.57 -1.05
C LYS A 52 10.88 6.63 -2.23
N GLU A 53 12.04 6.42 -2.82
CA GLU A 53 12.24 5.46 -3.90
C GLU A 53 12.96 4.25 -3.35
N ASP A 54 12.42 3.07 -3.65
CA ASP A 54 13.03 1.81 -3.30
C ASP A 54 13.50 1.16 -4.59
N ARG A 55 14.82 1.07 -4.76
CA ARG A 55 15.41 0.49 -5.96
C ARG A 55 15.74 -0.96 -5.77
N ASP A 56 15.33 -1.74 -6.73
CA ASP A 56 15.72 -3.13 -6.86
C ASP A 56 16.60 -3.26 -8.09
N LEU A 57 17.14 -4.46 -8.33
CA LEU A 57 18.02 -4.72 -9.47
C LEU A 57 17.36 -4.43 -10.81
N PHE A 58 16.05 -4.61 -10.89
CA PHE A 58 15.35 -4.51 -12.17
C PHE A 58 14.31 -3.41 -12.22
N SER A 59 13.97 -2.82 -11.09
CA SER A 59 12.90 -1.84 -11.06
C SER A 59 12.98 -0.97 -9.83
N SER A 60 12.23 0.11 -9.84
CA SER A 60 12.03 0.95 -8.66
C SER A 60 10.56 0.94 -8.29
N THR A 61 10.28 1.03 -7.00
CA THR A 61 8.96 1.33 -6.50
C THR A 61 9.04 2.59 -5.66
N TYR A 62 7.90 3.17 -5.35
CA TYR A 62 7.87 4.43 -4.62
C TYR A 62 6.86 4.34 -3.50
N ASP A 63 7.25 4.79 -2.31
CA ASP A 63 6.39 4.86 -1.14
C ASP A 63 6.13 6.31 -0.80
N VAL A 64 4.88 6.65 -0.55
CA VAL A 64 4.50 7.95 -0.04
C VAL A 64 3.83 7.73 1.31
N ILE A 65 4.41 8.33 2.35
CA ILE A 65 3.93 8.19 3.73
C ILE A 65 3.37 9.52 4.15
N PHE A 66 2.17 9.50 4.72
CA PHE A 66 1.47 10.72 5.14
C PHE A 66 1.67 10.96 6.63
N THR A 67 1.44 12.20 7.04
CA THR A 67 1.64 12.60 8.44
C THR A 67 0.76 11.83 9.42
N ASP A 68 -0.38 11.31 8.96
CA ASP A 68 -1.28 10.51 9.80
C ASP A 68 -0.91 9.02 9.81
N GLY A 69 0.18 8.64 9.15
CA GLY A 69 0.63 7.26 9.08
C GLY A 69 0.10 6.48 7.89
N GLY A 70 -0.75 7.07 7.08
CA GLY A 70 -1.20 6.43 5.84
C GLY A 70 -0.06 6.29 4.85
N LYS A 71 -0.25 5.40 3.90
CA LYS A 71 0.81 5.08 2.93
C LYS A 71 0.20 4.71 1.59
N VAL A 72 0.85 5.16 0.52
CA VAL A 72 0.55 4.71 -0.85
C VAL A 72 1.84 4.22 -1.46
N GLU A 73 1.78 3.04 -2.05
CA GLU A 73 2.91 2.48 -2.78
C GLU A 73 2.60 2.50 -4.27
N PHE A 74 3.59 2.91 -5.08
CA PHE A 74 3.46 2.99 -6.53
C PHE A 74 4.48 2.09 -7.20
N GLU A 75 4.10 1.55 -8.35
CA GLU A 75 5.01 0.83 -9.23
C GLU A 75 5.92 1.82 -9.96
N SER A 76 6.92 1.29 -10.65
CA SER A 76 7.88 2.12 -11.37
C SER A 76 7.23 3.01 -12.44
N ASN A 77 6.10 2.58 -13.00
CA ASN A 77 5.38 3.37 -14.00
C ASN A 77 4.42 4.40 -13.40
N GLY A 78 4.34 4.47 -12.06
CA GLY A 78 3.46 5.40 -11.38
C GLY A 78 2.07 4.89 -11.09
N GLU A 79 1.74 3.65 -11.48
CA GLU A 79 0.47 3.03 -11.12
C GLU A 79 0.48 2.68 -9.64
N TRP A 80 -0.62 2.92 -8.94
CA TRP A 80 -0.67 2.58 -7.53
C TRP A 80 -0.70 1.06 -7.35
N LYS A 81 -0.03 0.59 -6.32
CA LYS A 81 0.02 -0.82 -5.97
C LYS A 81 -0.68 -1.10 -4.65
N GLU A 82 -0.51 -0.24 -3.70
CA GLU A 82 -1.13 -0.40 -2.37
C GLU A 82 -1.54 0.96 -1.82
N VAL A 83 -2.72 1.01 -1.22
CA VAL A 83 -3.19 2.19 -0.48
C VAL A 83 -3.60 1.72 0.91
N LYS A 84 -3.02 2.34 1.93
CA LYS A 84 -3.28 1.97 3.32
C LYS A 84 -3.53 3.25 4.11
N CYS A 85 -4.73 3.39 4.66
CA CYS A 85 -5.09 4.57 5.44
C CYS A 85 -6.39 4.29 6.22
N LYS A 86 -6.84 5.24 7.01
CA LYS A 86 -8.02 5.04 7.83
C LYS A 86 -9.29 4.82 7.01
N ASN A 87 -9.36 5.46 5.86
CA ASN A 87 -10.53 5.36 5.00
C ASN A 87 -10.08 5.52 3.55
N VAL A 88 -9.86 4.40 2.89
CA VAL A 88 -9.45 4.40 1.49
C VAL A 88 -10.56 5.06 0.66
N PRO A 89 -10.25 6.07 -0.18
CA PRO A 89 -11.26 6.69 -1.03
C PRO A 89 -11.99 5.66 -1.87
N THR A 90 -13.32 5.74 -1.87
CA THR A 90 -14.14 4.74 -2.56
C THR A 90 -13.88 4.71 -4.07
N ALA A 91 -13.48 5.84 -4.64
CA ALA A 91 -13.19 5.91 -6.07
C ALA A 91 -11.98 5.07 -6.47
N ILE A 92 -11.11 4.72 -5.52
CA ILE A 92 -9.96 3.87 -5.78
C ILE A 92 -10.38 2.39 -5.86
N VAL A 93 -11.43 2.02 -5.15
CA VAL A 93 -11.87 0.63 -5.04
C VAL A 93 -12.76 0.29 -6.23
N PRO A 94 -12.52 -0.82 -6.94
CA PRO A 94 -13.41 -1.23 -8.02
C PRO A 94 -14.86 -1.36 -7.51
N LYS A 95 -15.80 -0.87 -8.30
CA LYS A 95 -17.20 -0.83 -7.88
C LYS A 95 -17.76 -2.19 -7.46
N PRO A 96 -17.50 -3.29 -8.19
CA PRO A 96 -18.03 -4.59 -7.75
C PRO A 96 -17.50 -5.02 -6.39
N ILE A 97 -16.24 -4.75 -6.10
CA ILE A 97 -15.64 -5.06 -4.81
C ILE A 97 -16.29 -4.21 -3.71
N TYR A 98 -16.40 -2.91 -3.95
CA TYR A 98 -16.99 -2.01 -2.98
C TYR A 98 -18.43 -2.39 -2.67
N SER A 99 -19.21 -2.70 -3.71
CA SER A 99 -20.61 -3.10 -3.55
C SER A 99 -20.74 -4.40 -2.76
N PHE A 100 -19.88 -5.37 -3.05
CA PHE A 100 -19.89 -6.62 -2.32
C PHE A 100 -19.60 -6.41 -0.84
N LEU A 101 -18.58 -5.63 -0.54
CA LEU A 101 -18.17 -5.39 0.84
C LEU A 101 -19.23 -4.60 1.63
N THR A 102 -19.75 -3.53 1.04
CA THR A 102 -20.75 -2.72 1.73
C THR A 102 -22.02 -3.49 2.00
N LYS A 103 -22.42 -4.37 1.06
CA LYS A 103 -23.63 -5.11 1.18
C LYS A 103 -23.56 -6.20 2.24
N ASN A 104 -22.39 -6.83 2.37
CA ASN A 104 -22.26 -8.04 3.18
C ASN A 104 -21.45 -7.87 4.45
N TYR A 105 -20.49 -6.93 4.49
CA TYR A 105 -19.51 -6.89 5.57
C TYR A 105 -19.25 -5.52 6.18
N MET A 106 -19.62 -4.46 5.51
CA MET A 106 -19.30 -3.11 5.98
C MET A 106 -20.52 -2.42 6.55
N LYS A 107 -20.88 -2.81 7.75
CA LYS A 107 -22.00 -2.21 8.46
C LYS A 107 -21.50 -1.34 9.58
N GLN A 108 -22.32 -0.34 9.99
CA GLN A 108 -22.05 0.46 11.19
C GLN A 108 -20.71 1.21 11.16
N GLY A 109 -20.41 1.86 10.04
CA GLY A 109 -19.24 2.71 9.96
C GLY A 109 -17.93 2.03 9.66
N ALA A 110 -17.96 0.76 9.31
CA ALA A 110 -16.74 0.08 8.87
C ALA A 110 -16.21 0.73 7.60
N THR A 111 -14.88 0.81 7.47
CA THR A 111 -14.22 1.41 6.33
C THR A 111 -13.22 0.45 5.72
N ILE A 112 -12.83 0.70 4.48
CA ILE A 112 -11.72 0.00 3.86
C ILE A 112 -10.45 0.70 4.33
N VAL A 113 -9.51 -0.07 4.90
CA VAL A 113 -8.27 0.48 5.45
C VAL A 113 -7.06 0.09 4.64
N LYS A 114 -7.21 -0.82 3.69
CA LYS A 114 -6.11 -1.22 2.82
C LYS A 114 -6.66 -1.83 1.56
N ILE A 115 -6.09 -1.48 0.43
CA ILE A 115 -6.30 -2.19 -0.83
C ILE A 115 -4.96 -2.35 -1.53
N GLU A 116 -4.72 -3.55 -2.01
CA GLU A 116 -3.52 -3.88 -2.75
C GLU A 116 -3.94 -4.59 -4.03
N ARG A 117 -3.23 -4.33 -5.11
CA ARG A 117 -3.51 -5.00 -6.38
C ARG A 117 -2.23 -5.50 -7.01
N ASP A 118 -2.34 -6.62 -7.71
CA ASP A 118 -1.24 -7.18 -8.49
C ASP A 118 -1.83 -7.90 -9.71
N LYS A 119 -1.02 -8.72 -10.36
CA LYS A 119 -1.46 -9.45 -11.55
C LYS A 119 -2.54 -10.47 -11.26
N GLN A 120 -2.65 -10.92 -10.01
CA GLN A 120 -3.60 -11.96 -9.62
C GLN A 120 -4.92 -11.40 -9.16
N GLY A 121 -4.99 -10.14 -8.80
CA GLY A 121 -6.22 -9.52 -8.36
C GLY A 121 -6.01 -8.50 -7.27
N TYR A 122 -6.91 -8.52 -6.28
CA TYR A 122 -6.97 -7.50 -5.24
C TYR A 122 -7.06 -8.13 -3.87
N ASP A 123 -6.34 -7.53 -2.91
CA ASP A 123 -6.49 -7.84 -1.49
C ASP A 123 -7.03 -6.60 -0.80
N VAL A 124 -8.10 -6.77 -0.03
CA VAL A 124 -8.77 -5.66 0.64
C VAL A 124 -8.93 -5.98 2.12
N LYS A 125 -8.57 -5.03 2.97
CA LYS A 125 -8.76 -5.14 4.40
C LYS A 125 -9.73 -4.07 4.87
N ILE A 126 -10.68 -4.45 5.71
CA ILE A 126 -11.62 -3.50 6.29
C ILE A 126 -11.28 -3.26 7.76
N SER A 127 -11.89 -2.22 8.34
CA SER A 127 -11.54 -1.76 9.68
C SER A 127 -11.88 -2.76 10.79
N THR A 128 -12.71 -3.76 10.50
CA THR A 128 -12.99 -4.83 11.46
C THR A 128 -11.85 -5.84 11.57
N GLY A 129 -10.87 -5.78 10.66
CA GLY A 129 -9.75 -6.71 10.64
C GLY A 129 -9.87 -7.81 9.59
N MET A 130 -11.03 -7.96 8.97
CA MET A 130 -11.22 -8.98 7.94
C MET A 130 -10.49 -8.60 6.67
N GLU A 131 -9.95 -9.61 5.99
CA GLU A 131 -9.26 -9.45 4.71
C GLU A 131 -9.96 -10.29 3.66
N PHE A 132 -10.02 -9.74 2.44
CA PHE A 132 -10.73 -10.34 1.32
C PHE A 132 -9.82 -10.36 0.11
N GLU A 133 -9.80 -11.50 -0.57
CA GLU A 133 -9.03 -11.64 -1.80
C GLU A 133 -10.01 -11.79 -2.97
N PHE A 134 -9.76 -11.01 -4.02
CA PHE A 134 -10.58 -11.02 -5.24
C PHE A 134 -9.68 -11.28 -6.44
N ASP A 135 -10.20 -11.98 -7.44
CA ASP A 135 -9.45 -12.17 -8.68
C ASP A 135 -9.56 -10.93 -9.59
N THR A 136 -8.97 -10.98 -10.77
CA THR A 136 -8.95 -9.85 -11.69
C THR A 136 -10.33 -9.54 -12.27
N SER A 137 -11.27 -10.45 -12.16
CA SER A 137 -12.66 -10.22 -12.57
C SER A 137 -13.53 -9.79 -11.40
N TYR A 138 -12.92 -9.48 -10.26
CA TYR A 138 -13.57 -9.00 -9.05
C TYR A 138 -14.41 -10.05 -8.34
N ASN A 139 -14.15 -11.33 -8.60
CA ASN A 139 -14.80 -12.42 -7.87
C ASN A 139 -14.07 -12.70 -6.58
N LEU A 140 -14.83 -12.96 -5.51
CA LEU A 140 -14.25 -13.30 -4.24
C LEU A 140 -13.56 -14.66 -4.31
N VAL A 141 -12.30 -14.72 -3.86
CA VAL A 141 -11.51 -15.95 -3.84
C VAL A 141 -11.35 -16.47 -2.44
N ASP A 142 -11.12 -15.59 -1.47
CA ASP A 142 -10.86 -16.01 -0.10
C ASP A 142 -11.23 -14.91 0.89
N ILE A 143 -11.57 -15.34 2.12
CA ILE A 143 -11.83 -14.44 3.24
C ILE A 143 -11.00 -14.92 4.41
N ASP A 144 -10.32 -14.00 5.05
CA ASP A 144 -9.49 -14.28 6.21
C ASP A 144 -9.91 -13.35 7.36
N ASP A 145 -10.06 -13.93 8.53
CA ASP A 145 -10.46 -13.17 9.73
C ASP A 145 -9.25 -12.63 10.49
#